data_541e3b15bc0205607305b2d8922a731f
#
_entry.id   541e3b15bc0205607305b2d8922a731f
#
_cell.length_a   1.000
_cell.length_b   1.000
_cell.length_c   1.000
_cell.angle_alpha   90.00
_cell.angle_beta   90.00
_cell.angle_gamma   90.00
#
_symmetry.space_group_name_H-M   'P 1'
#
loop_
_entity.id
_entity.type
_entity.pdbx_description
1 polymer ?
#
loop_
_entity_poly.entity_id
_entity_poly.type
_entity_poly.pdbx_seq_one_letter_code
_entity_poly.pdbx_strand_id
1 'polypeptide(L)'
;MSARKNRRRFAPFWAGLACCALGCVYSCNDGYDLIDEDPAWLGSSIYDYLKSNGNYTNVVRMIDDLGYTEVLARTGSKTLFVADDDAYARFYNSGKWGVRSYEELSMAQKKQLLYGSMINNACQVAYLSSSTGPTEGDCMRRLTSASAYDTVPVLRPIDMPDTKYWAYYKNSGKTIPCLADMTTAPMIHFIEAYLQNRRISNDDCNFLFNYATERKPGDANVNGVMMVEQNIRCSNGFVHEMGDVMTPLPNLANVIAGMPRAQQFSKMLDRFSAPYYDESLTQEYNRLYGTSYDSVFQKRYFSERSQKGQPLNLTQKEEPVEAML
;
A
#
# COMPACT_ATOMS: atom_id res chain seq x y z
N MET A 1 -29.53 53.82 -73.41
CA MET A 1 -29.41 52.40 -72.99
C MET A 1 -28.94 52.40 -71.54
N SER A 2 -29.88 52.10 -70.64
CA SER A 2 -29.70 52.15 -69.18
C SER A 2 -29.33 50.82 -68.59
N ALA A 3 -28.26 50.77 -67.87
CA ALA A 3 -27.86 49.55 -67.13
C ALA A 3 -28.29 49.73 -65.65
N ARG A 4 -29.27 48.93 -65.24
CA ARG A 4 -29.72 48.78 -63.85
C ARG A 4 -28.70 48.01 -62.99
N LYS A 5 -28.19 48.67 -61.94
CA LYS A 5 -27.36 48.05 -60.90
C LYS A 5 -28.26 47.36 -59.90
N ASN A 6 -28.15 46.00 -59.80
CA ASN A 6 -28.84 45.18 -58.81
C ASN A 6 -28.02 45.21 -57.50
N ARG A 7 -28.48 45.91 -56.47
CA ARG A 7 -27.96 45.85 -55.10
C ARG A 7 -28.65 44.70 -54.37
N ARG A 8 -27.93 43.58 -54.20
CA ARG A 8 -28.36 42.49 -53.33
C ARG A 8 -28.17 42.92 -51.87
N ARG A 9 -29.25 42.83 -51.11
CA ARG A 9 -29.30 43.10 -49.68
C ARG A 9 -28.65 41.95 -48.92
N PHE A 10 -27.49 42.14 -48.31
CA PHE A 10 -26.81 41.19 -47.43
C PHE A 10 -27.06 41.46 -45.92
N ALA A 11 -28.10 42.20 -45.59
CA ALA A 11 -28.38 42.66 -44.23
C ALA A 11 -28.93 41.61 -43.22
N PRO A 12 -29.65 40.51 -43.64
CA PRO A 12 -30.20 39.60 -42.64
C PRO A 12 -29.23 38.50 -42.14
N PHE A 13 -28.12 38.25 -42.86
CA PHE A 13 -27.22 37.19 -42.51
C PHE A 13 -26.30 37.57 -41.28
N TRP A 14 -25.91 38.78 -41.17
CA TRP A 14 -25.07 39.27 -40.05
C TRP A 14 -25.85 39.48 -38.76
N ALA A 15 -27.12 39.75 -38.80
CA ALA A 15 -27.99 39.87 -37.64
C ALA A 15 -28.24 38.51 -36.97
N GLY A 16 -28.36 37.40 -37.74
CA GLY A 16 -28.49 36.07 -37.25
C GLY A 16 -27.22 35.57 -36.55
N LEU A 17 -26.04 35.87 -37.09
CA LEU A 17 -24.75 35.47 -36.52
C LEU A 17 -24.46 36.21 -35.20
N ALA A 18 -24.84 37.48 -35.10
CA ALA A 18 -24.70 38.26 -33.89
C ALA A 18 -25.61 37.77 -32.75
N CYS A 19 -26.84 37.34 -33.04
CA CYS A 19 -27.73 36.74 -32.05
C CYS A 19 -27.25 35.38 -31.56
N CYS A 20 -26.65 34.53 -32.42
CA CYS A 20 -26.06 33.28 -31.98
C CYS A 20 -24.82 33.50 -31.13
N ALA A 21 -23.99 34.49 -31.43
CA ALA A 21 -22.80 34.81 -30.63
C ALA A 21 -23.15 35.37 -29.25
N LEU A 22 -24.21 36.17 -29.13
CA LEU A 22 -24.70 36.69 -27.86
C LEU A 22 -25.42 35.62 -27.03
N GLY A 23 -26.09 34.66 -27.63
CA GLY A 23 -26.72 33.52 -26.94
C GLY A 23 -25.73 32.58 -26.29
N CYS A 24 -24.55 32.39 -26.89
CA CYS A 24 -23.50 31.53 -26.34
C CYS A 24 -22.79 32.16 -25.13
N VAL A 25 -22.80 33.45 -24.95
CA VAL A 25 -22.12 34.12 -23.80
C VAL A 25 -23.02 34.16 -22.56
N TYR A 26 -24.36 34.06 -22.74
CA TYR A 26 -25.31 34.01 -21.62
C TYR A 26 -25.56 32.58 -21.08
N SER A 27 -25.18 31.54 -21.82
CA SER A 27 -25.43 30.15 -21.43
C SER A 27 -24.40 29.58 -20.44
N CYS A 28 -23.37 30.34 -20.07
CA CYS A 28 -22.34 29.88 -19.12
C CYS A 28 -22.35 30.65 -17.79
N ASN A 29 -23.40 31.34 -17.48
CA ASN A 29 -23.50 32.09 -16.22
C ASN A 29 -24.75 31.70 -15.39
N ASP A 30 -25.22 30.48 -15.54
CA ASP A 30 -25.99 29.87 -14.48
C ASP A 30 -24.99 29.61 -13.38
N GLY A 31 -25.03 30.43 -12.35
CA GLY A 31 -24.39 30.16 -11.09
C GLY A 31 -24.89 28.82 -10.55
N TYR A 32 -24.27 27.74 -11.01
CA TYR A 32 -24.20 26.56 -10.18
C TYR A 32 -23.39 27.02 -8.95
N ASP A 33 -24.11 27.48 -7.93
CA ASP A 33 -23.59 27.40 -6.58
C ASP A 33 -23.20 25.96 -6.43
N LEU A 34 -21.91 25.66 -6.64
CA LEU A 34 -21.32 24.42 -6.18
C LEU A 34 -21.72 24.35 -4.72
N ILE A 35 -22.67 23.51 -4.42
CA ILE A 35 -22.99 23.18 -3.03
C ILE A 35 -21.72 22.57 -2.51
N ASP A 36 -20.88 23.40 -1.89
CA ASP A 36 -19.60 23.00 -1.30
C ASP A 36 -19.82 22.11 -0.06
N GLU A 37 -21.08 21.94 0.33
CA GLU A 37 -21.48 21.06 1.44
C GLU A 37 -21.99 19.74 0.88
N ASP A 38 -21.28 18.67 1.22
CA ASP A 38 -21.75 17.32 0.95
C ASP A 38 -23.14 17.12 1.56
N PRO A 39 -24.10 16.53 0.83
CA PRO A 39 -25.43 16.29 1.35
C PRO A 39 -25.37 15.50 2.65
N ALA A 40 -26.10 15.89 3.67
CA ALA A 40 -26.08 15.27 5.00
C ALA A 40 -26.37 13.75 4.99
N TRP A 41 -27.03 13.23 3.95
CA TRP A 41 -27.29 11.81 3.77
C TRP A 41 -26.05 11.00 3.27
N LEU A 42 -25.03 11.69 2.77
CA LEU A 42 -23.82 11.03 2.25
C LEU A 42 -22.96 10.42 3.37
N GLY A 43 -23.06 10.97 4.57
CA GLY A 43 -22.24 10.58 5.72
C GLY A 43 -20.86 11.24 5.72
N SER A 44 -20.09 10.99 6.75
CA SER A 44 -18.73 11.50 6.86
C SER A 44 -17.76 10.75 5.96
N SER A 45 -16.69 11.43 5.53
CA SER A 45 -15.57 10.78 4.86
C SER A 45 -14.82 9.83 5.82
N ILE A 46 -13.94 8.97 5.28
CA ILE A 46 -13.08 8.11 6.12
C ILE A 46 -12.26 8.96 7.09
N TYR A 47 -11.66 10.05 6.61
CA TYR A 47 -10.85 10.93 7.46
C TYR A 47 -11.68 11.58 8.57
N ASP A 48 -12.85 12.13 8.24
CA ASP A 48 -13.71 12.81 9.21
C ASP A 48 -14.28 11.81 10.24
N TYR A 49 -14.63 10.59 9.80
CA TYR A 49 -15.04 9.53 10.70
C TYR A 49 -13.96 9.23 11.75
N LEU A 50 -12.72 8.98 11.31
CA LEU A 50 -11.60 8.68 12.21
C LEU A 50 -11.31 9.84 13.16
N LYS A 51 -11.32 11.06 12.65
CA LYS A 51 -11.06 12.26 13.44
C LYS A 51 -12.13 12.55 14.48
N SER A 52 -13.41 12.39 14.11
CA SER A 52 -14.54 12.64 15.00
C SER A 52 -14.71 11.58 16.08
N ASN A 53 -14.32 10.34 15.79
CA ASN A 53 -14.41 9.24 16.76
C ASN A 53 -13.45 9.45 17.95
N GLY A 54 -12.25 9.98 17.70
CA GLY A 54 -11.28 10.32 18.74
C GLY A 54 -10.40 9.17 19.23
N ASN A 55 -10.65 7.92 18.83
CA ASN A 55 -9.89 6.74 19.26
C ASN A 55 -8.82 6.29 18.26
N TYR A 56 -8.60 7.05 17.17
CA TYR A 56 -7.69 6.71 16.08
C TYR A 56 -6.61 7.77 15.87
N THR A 57 -6.12 8.36 16.98
CA THR A 57 -5.17 9.50 16.91
C THR A 57 -3.88 9.14 16.19
N ASN A 58 -3.38 7.92 16.38
CA ASN A 58 -2.19 7.42 15.68
C ASN A 58 -2.42 7.35 14.18
N VAL A 59 -3.58 6.85 13.74
CA VAL A 59 -3.92 6.70 12.32
C VAL A 59 -4.13 8.07 11.68
N VAL A 60 -4.87 8.97 12.33
CA VAL A 60 -5.10 10.34 11.85
C VAL A 60 -3.77 11.08 11.69
N ARG A 61 -2.88 11.01 12.68
CA ARG A 61 -1.53 11.59 12.58
C ARG A 61 -0.73 11.03 11.41
N MET A 62 -0.81 9.71 11.15
CA MET A 62 -0.13 9.12 9.99
C MET A 62 -0.70 9.62 8.67
N ILE A 63 -2.02 9.78 8.57
CA ILE A 63 -2.68 10.33 7.39
C ILE A 63 -2.18 11.75 7.12
N ASP A 64 -2.10 12.58 8.17
CA ASP A 64 -1.65 13.96 8.07
C ASP A 64 -0.15 14.04 7.74
N ASP A 65 0.71 13.29 8.44
CA ASP A 65 2.16 13.26 8.22
C ASP A 65 2.54 12.80 6.80
N LEU A 66 1.73 11.91 6.22
CA LEU A 66 1.94 11.41 4.86
C LEU A 66 1.27 12.26 3.78
N GLY A 67 0.58 13.35 4.18
CA GLY A 67 -0.13 14.22 3.24
C GLY A 67 -1.30 13.53 2.54
N TYR A 68 -1.93 12.53 3.17
CA TYR A 68 -2.99 11.72 2.58
C TYR A 68 -4.40 12.18 2.97
N THR A 69 -4.49 13.30 3.71
CA THR A 69 -5.73 13.88 4.23
C THR A 69 -6.75 14.15 3.13
N GLU A 70 -6.38 14.87 2.07
CA GLU A 70 -7.27 15.18 0.96
C GLU A 70 -7.80 13.94 0.24
N VAL A 71 -6.97 12.89 0.13
CA VAL A 71 -7.35 11.63 -0.50
C VAL A 71 -8.43 10.92 0.32
N LEU A 72 -8.31 10.89 1.64
CA LEU A 72 -9.27 10.21 2.52
C LEU A 72 -10.44 11.10 2.96
N ALA A 73 -10.34 12.43 2.76
CA ALA A 73 -11.43 13.35 3.03
C ALA A 73 -12.38 13.53 1.83
N ARG A 74 -11.86 13.53 0.60
CA ARG A 74 -12.64 13.96 -0.56
C ARG A 74 -12.76 12.93 -1.67
N THR A 75 -11.78 12.07 -1.86
CA THR A 75 -11.71 11.27 -3.08
C THR A 75 -11.89 9.78 -2.85
N GLY A 76 -12.41 9.17 -3.88
CA GLY A 76 -12.16 7.80 -4.21
C GLY A 76 -13.05 6.77 -3.54
N SER A 77 -12.68 5.56 -3.78
CA SER A 77 -13.28 4.35 -3.30
C SER A 77 -12.17 3.63 -2.54
N LYS A 78 -12.16 3.72 -1.22
CA LYS A 78 -11.11 3.15 -0.38
C LYS A 78 -11.70 2.20 0.67
N THR A 79 -10.90 1.24 1.09
CA THR A 79 -11.16 0.47 2.31
C THR A 79 -9.95 0.60 3.20
N LEU A 80 -10.17 1.00 4.43
CA LEU A 80 -9.12 1.19 5.41
C LEU A 80 -9.36 0.25 6.61
N PHE A 81 -8.33 -0.49 6.97
CA PHE A 81 -8.30 -1.38 8.11
C PHE A 81 -7.54 -0.66 9.23
N VAL A 82 -8.24 -0.27 10.28
CA VAL A 82 -7.68 0.61 11.33
C VAL A 82 -7.61 -0.10 12.67
N ALA A 83 -6.57 0.16 13.42
CA ALA A 83 -6.46 -0.20 14.82
C ALA A 83 -6.68 1.05 15.68
N ASP A 84 -7.29 0.88 16.84
CA ASP A 84 -7.49 1.95 17.81
C ASP A 84 -6.20 2.34 18.53
N ASP A 85 -6.26 3.38 19.33
CA ASP A 85 -5.10 3.88 20.07
C ASP A 85 -4.62 2.90 21.16
N ASP A 86 -5.51 2.07 21.70
CA ASP A 86 -5.14 1.01 22.64
C ASP A 86 -4.33 -0.10 21.97
N ALA A 87 -4.68 -0.47 20.74
CA ALA A 87 -3.91 -1.41 19.94
C ALA A 87 -2.52 -0.83 19.59
N TYR A 88 -2.43 0.45 19.25
CA TYR A 88 -1.15 1.13 19.06
C TYR A 88 -0.32 1.17 20.34
N ALA A 89 -0.93 1.41 21.50
CA ALA A 89 -0.22 1.34 22.78
C ALA A 89 0.37 -0.06 23.03
N ARG A 90 -0.39 -1.13 22.73
CA ARG A 90 0.12 -2.51 22.79
C ARG A 90 1.26 -2.74 21.81
N PHE A 91 1.13 -2.26 20.59
CA PHE A 91 2.16 -2.35 19.55
C PHE A 91 3.48 -1.72 19.99
N TYR A 92 3.46 -0.50 20.53
CA TYR A 92 4.65 0.19 21.01
C TYR A 92 5.25 -0.50 22.25
N ASN A 93 4.41 -0.95 23.17
CA ASN A 93 4.86 -1.69 24.36
C ASN A 93 5.53 -3.02 24.00
N SER A 94 5.13 -3.65 22.90
CA SER A 94 5.75 -4.89 22.44
C SER A 94 7.16 -4.70 21.87
N GLY A 95 7.55 -3.48 21.55
CA GLY A 95 8.81 -3.16 20.90
C GLY A 95 8.96 -3.75 19.49
N LYS A 96 7.84 -4.17 18.86
CA LYS A 96 7.84 -4.59 17.46
C LYS A 96 8.43 -3.49 16.59
N TRP A 97 9.18 -3.85 15.57
CA TRP A 97 9.89 -2.92 14.69
C TRP A 97 10.91 -2.01 15.36
N GLY A 98 11.27 -2.26 16.62
CA GLY A 98 12.25 -1.48 17.38
C GLY A 98 11.76 -0.09 17.77
N VAL A 99 10.44 0.16 17.70
CA VAL A 99 9.82 1.45 18.05
C VAL A 99 8.97 1.30 19.30
N ARG A 100 8.96 2.34 20.14
CA ARG A 100 8.24 2.40 21.41
C ARG A 100 7.24 3.56 21.49
N SER A 101 7.24 4.43 20.49
CA SER A 101 6.28 5.54 20.40
C SER A 101 6.05 5.90 18.93
N TYR A 102 5.03 6.71 18.70
CA TYR A 102 4.72 7.24 17.37
C TYR A 102 5.88 8.06 16.77
N GLU A 103 6.59 8.82 17.62
CA GLU A 103 7.69 9.70 17.22
C GLU A 103 8.89 8.94 16.72
N GLU A 104 9.06 7.69 17.13
CA GLU A 104 10.15 6.82 16.69
C GLU A 104 9.88 6.16 15.32
N LEU A 105 8.63 6.23 14.84
CA LEU A 105 8.29 5.69 13.52
C LEU A 105 8.97 6.49 12.41
N SER A 106 9.78 5.83 11.62
CA SER A 106 10.31 6.40 10.38
C SER A 106 9.19 6.63 9.35
N MET A 107 9.43 7.51 8.39
CA MET A 107 8.48 7.76 7.28
C MET A 107 8.13 6.47 6.53
N ALA A 108 9.10 5.58 6.30
CA ALA A 108 8.88 4.30 5.65
C ALA A 108 7.97 3.38 6.49
N GLN A 109 8.15 3.34 7.81
CA GLN A 109 7.27 2.58 8.71
C GLN A 109 5.85 3.13 8.75
N LYS A 110 5.68 4.47 8.79
CA LYS A 110 4.36 5.11 8.69
C LYS A 110 3.66 4.74 7.38
N LYS A 111 4.37 4.79 6.24
CA LYS A 111 3.82 4.36 4.95
C LYS A 111 3.41 2.90 4.94
N GLN A 112 4.23 2.02 5.50
CA GLN A 112 3.88 0.61 5.60
C GLN A 112 2.63 0.37 6.43
N LEU A 113 2.51 1.03 7.59
CA LEU A 113 1.33 0.89 8.46
C LEU A 113 0.07 1.42 7.78
N LEU A 114 0.10 2.60 7.18
CA LEU A 114 -1.07 3.19 6.56
C LEU A 114 -1.42 2.53 5.22
N TYR A 115 -0.46 2.48 4.30
CA TYR A 115 -0.73 1.96 2.95
C TYR A 115 -0.87 0.44 2.93
N GLY A 116 -0.17 -0.27 3.83
CA GLY A 116 -0.32 -1.71 4.02
C GLY A 116 -1.66 -2.12 4.62
N SER A 117 -2.36 -1.17 5.25
CA SER A 117 -3.70 -1.35 5.81
C SER A 117 -4.80 -0.77 4.93
N MET A 118 -4.53 -0.47 3.67
CA MET A 118 -5.48 0.16 2.75
C MET A 118 -5.53 -0.55 1.41
N ILE A 119 -6.73 -0.69 0.86
CA ILE A 119 -6.96 -1.14 -0.52
C ILE A 119 -7.70 -0.07 -1.32
N ASN A 120 -7.40 0.04 -2.62
CA ASN A 120 -7.90 1.08 -3.51
C ASN A 120 -9.29 0.77 -4.10
N ASN A 121 -10.14 0.11 -3.34
CA ASN A 121 -11.54 -0.17 -3.67
C ASN A 121 -12.37 -0.12 -2.41
N ALA A 122 -13.63 0.32 -2.51
CA ALA A 122 -14.58 0.23 -1.40
C ALA A 122 -15.13 -1.19 -1.31
N CYS A 123 -14.71 -1.93 -0.30
CA CYS A 123 -15.12 -3.32 -0.09
C CYS A 123 -15.77 -3.50 1.27
N GLN A 124 -16.98 -4.02 1.27
CA GLN A 124 -17.50 -4.70 2.44
C GLN A 124 -16.75 -6.02 2.66
N VAL A 125 -16.75 -6.53 3.88
CA VAL A 125 -16.04 -7.78 4.21
C VAL A 125 -16.44 -8.92 3.28
N ALA A 126 -17.73 -9.09 3.00
CA ALA A 126 -18.22 -10.15 2.11
C ALA A 126 -17.61 -10.10 0.69
N TYR A 127 -17.18 -8.92 0.24
CA TYR A 127 -16.64 -8.73 -1.12
C TYR A 127 -15.11 -8.79 -1.17
N LEU A 128 -14.44 -8.93 -0.05
CA LEU A 128 -12.98 -9.08 -0.03
C LEU A 128 -12.53 -10.32 -0.80
N SER A 129 -13.28 -11.40 -0.79
CA SER A 129 -12.94 -12.63 -1.51
C SER A 129 -13.30 -12.61 -2.99
N SER A 130 -14.09 -11.65 -3.46
CA SER A 130 -14.51 -11.59 -4.86
C SER A 130 -13.38 -11.02 -5.74
N SER A 131 -13.03 -11.73 -6.80
CA SER A 131 -12.06 -11.29 -7.80
C SER A 131 -12.69 -10.59 -9.00
N THR A 132 -13.99 -10.83 -9.26
CA THR A 132 -14.68 -10.37 -10.47
C THR A 132 -15.87 -9.45 -10.20
N GLY A 133 -16.20 -9.24 -8.92
CA GLY A 133 -17.34 -8.42 -8.52
C GLY A 133 -17.87 -8.81 -7.15
N PRO A 134 -18.99 -8.22 -6.73
CA PRO A 134 -19.48 -8.38 -5.37
C PRO A 134 -20.00 -9.78 -5.03
N THR A 135 -20.30 -10.61 -5.99
CA THR A 135 -20.96 -11.92 -5.76
C THR A 135 -20.17 -13.11 -6.31
N GLU A 136 -19.11 -12.86 -7.06
CA GLU A 136 -18.35 -13.92 -7.72
C GLU A 136 -16.86 -13.73 -7.47
N GLY A 137 -16.15 -14.82 -7.57
CA GLY A 137 -14.71 -14.87 -7.39
C GLY A 137 -14.31 -15.51 -6.08
N ASP A 138 -13.06 -15.79 -5.99
CA ASP A 138 -12.51 -16.64 -4.95
C ASP A 138 -11.04 -16.31 -4.74
N CYS A 139 -10.81 -15.24 -4.04
CA CYS A 139 -9.45 -14.86 -3.68
C CYS A 139 -9.30 -14.74 -2.16
N MET A 140 -8.11 -15.01 -1.70
CA MET A 140 -7.71 -14.89 -0.32
C MET A 140 -6.74 -13.73 -0.12
N ARG A 141 -6.46 -12.97 -1.19
CA ARG A 141 -5.45 -11.90 -1.19
C ARG A 141 -5.94 -10.66 -1.92
N ARG A 142 -5.63 -9.51 -1.36
CA ARG A 142 -5.83 -8.21 -2.00
C ARG A 142 -4.53 -7.44 -2.02
N LEU A 143 -4.26 -6.74 -3.12
CA LEU A 143 -3.16 -5.80 -3.17
C LEU A 143 -3.52 -4.59 -2.30
N THR A 144 -2.56 -4.19 -1.48
CA THR A 144 -2.65 -2.98 -0.67
C THR A 144 -2.20 -1.76 -1.47
N SER A 145 -2.36 -0.59 -0.89
CA SER A 145 -1.82 0.65 -1.44
C SER A 145 -0.31 0.81 -1.21
N ALA A 146 0.31 -0.08 -0.40
CA ALA A 146 1.75 -0.06 -0.19
C ALA A 146 2.51 -0.45 -1.46
N SER A 147 3.63 0.16 -1.68
CA SER A 147 4.57 -0.20 -2.73
C SER A 147 5.76 -0.98 -2.18
N ALA A 148 6.48 -1.67 -3.05
CA ALA A 148 7.72 -2.35 -2.68
C ALA A 148 8.82 -1.38 -2.18
N TYR A 149 8.68 -0.10 -2.50
CA TYR A 149 9.60 0.96 -2.09
C TYR A 149 9.30 1.54 -0.70
N ASP A 150 8.16 1.21 -0.08
CA ASP A 150 7.75 1.82 1.19
C ASP A 150 8.60 1.37 2.37
N THR A 151 9.54 0.45 2.14
CA THR A 151 10.50 0.00 3.15
C THR A 151 11.90 -0.04 2.63
N VAL A 152 12.80 0.71 3.27
CA VAL A 152 14.24 0.49 3.11
C VAL A 152 14.87 0.32 4.49
N PRO A 153 15.08 -0.90 4.94
CA PRO A 153 15.93 -1.12 6.08
C PRO A 153 17.37 -0.76 5.70
N VAL A 154 17.99 0.10 6.50
CA VAL A 154 19.40 0.38 6.40
C VAL A 154 20.16 -0.83 6.93
N LEU A 155 20.86 -1.55 6.05
CA LEU A 155 21.61 -2.74 6.44
C LEU A 155 23.00 -2.34 6.94
N ARG A 156 23.25 -2.62 8.22
CA ARG A 156 24.53 -2.33 8.86
C ARG A 156 25.54 -3.43 8.54
N PRO A 157 26.85 -3.13 8.53
CA PRO A 157 27.88 -4.13 8.29
C PRO A 157 27.80 -5.36 9.19
N ILE A 158 27.43 -5.17 10.45
CA ILE A 158 27.28 -6.29 11.42
C ILE A 158 26.15 -7.25 11.05
N ASP A 159 25.14 -6.76 10.36
CA ASP A 159 23.96 -7.52 9.96
C ASP A 159 24.14 -8.16 8.57
N MET A 160 25.24 -7.87 7.89
CA MET A 160 25.53 -8.43 6.55
C MET A 160 26.05 -9.86 6.67
N PRO A 161 25.62 -10.76 5.78
CA PRO A 161 26.13 -12.13 5.73
C PRO A 161 27.67 -12.18 5.55
N ASP A 162 28.28 -13.16 6.19
CA ASP A 162 29.73 -13.37 6.07
C ASP A 162 30.07 -14.25 4.87
N THR A 163 29.97 -13.68 3.68
CA THR A 163 30.21 -14.35 2.41
C THR A 163 30.98 -13.47 1.45
N LYS A 164 31.58 -14.06 0.42
CA LYS A 164 32.33 -13.30 -0.60
C LYS A 164 31.51 -12.20 -1.28
N TYR A 165 30.18 -12.41 -1.42
CA TYR A 165 29.29 -11.46 -2.10
C TYR A 165 28.96 -10.23 -1.26
N TRP A 166 29.09 -10.33 0.06
CA TRP A 166 28.85 -9.23 0.99
C TRP A 166 30.14 -8.61 1.52
N ALA A 167 31.29 -9.29 1.28
CA ALA A 167 32.59 -8.94 1.89
C ALA A 167 33.00 -7.49 1.65
N TYR A 168 32.79 -6.99 0.44
CA TYR A 168 33.13 -5.61 0.12
C TYR A 168 32.39 -4.61 1.01
N TYR A 169 31.06 -4.70 1.07
CA TYR A 169 30.24 -3.77 1.84
C TYR A 169 30.46 -3.95 3.35
N LYS A 170 30.57 -5.18 3.80
CA LYS A 170 30.87 -5.50 5.19
C LYS A 170 32.21 -4.90 5.64
N ASN A 171 33.25 -5.07 4.82
CA ASN A 171 34.59 -4.59 5.11
C ASN A 171 34.70 -3.06 4.96
N SER A 172 33.87 -2.43 4.15
CA SER A 172 33.84 -0.96 4.03
C SER A 172 33.40 -0.25 5.30
N GLY A 173 32.75 -0.98 6.22
CA GLY A 173 32.19 -0.40 7.44
C GLY A 173 30.99 0.52 7.21
N LYS A 174 30.51 0.65 5.97
CA LYS A 174 29.39 1.53 5.62
C LYS A 174 28.08 0.78 5.67
N THR A 175 27.05 1.48 6.13
CA THR A 175 25.66 1.02 6.00
C THR A 175 25.21 1.21 4.55
N ILE A 176 24.36 0.29 4.06
CA ILE A 176 23.77 0.38 2.73
C ILE A 176 22.25 0.39 2.82
N PRO A 177 21.56 1.20 2.01
CA PRO A 177 20.11 1.09 1.85
C PRO A 177 19.81 -0.19 1.05
N CYS A 178 19.04 -1.10 1.66
CA CYS A 178 18.74 -2.40 1.07
C CYS A 178 17.26 -2.73 1.23
N LEU A 179 16.54 -2.84 0.13
CA LEU A 179 15.13 -3.24 0.15
C LEU A 179 15.00 -4.68 0.65
N ALA A 180 14.05 -4.89 1.54
CA ALA A 180 13.78 -6.22 2.07
C ALA A 180 13.12 -7.13 1.01
N ASP A 181 12.23 -6.55 0.19
CA ASP A 181 11.52 -7.27 -0.86
C ASP A 181 11.15 -6.28 -1.98
N MET A 182 11.08 -6.78 -3.22
CA MET A 182 10.62 -6.02 -4.39
C MET A 182 9.18 -6.32 -4.78
N THR A 183 8.53 -7.22 -4.08
CA THR A 183 7.12 -7.51 -4.31
C THR A 183 6.26 -6.79 -3.27
N THR A 184 5.21 -6.13 -3.72
CA THR A 184 4.19 -5.62 -2.82
C THR A 184 3.53 -6.80 -2.13
N ALA A 185 3.68 -6.87 -0.80
CA ALA A 185 3.05 -7.91 -0.02
C ALA A 185 1.52 -7.75 -0.07
N PRO A 186 0.77 -8.77 -0.51
CA PRO A 186 -0.68 -8.70 -0.48
C PRO A 186 -1.19 -8.85 0.95
N MET A 187 -2.30 -8.22 1.22
CA MET A 187 -3.13 -8.50 2.38
C MET A 187 -3.79 -9.86 2.22
N ILE A 188 -3.68 -10.73 3.22
CA ILE A 188 -4.32 -12.04 3.24
C ILE A 188 -5.52 -11.99 4.19
N HIS A 189 -6.67 -12.40 3.71
CA HIS A 189 -7.91 -12.37 4.50
C HIS A 189 -8.59 -13.74 4.55
N PHE A 190 -9.13 -14.06 5.72
CA PHE A 190 -9.97 -15.22 5.97
C PHE A 190 -11.34 -14.71 6.37
N ILE A 191 -12.28 -14.76 5.43
CA ILE A 191 -13.66 -14.31 5.61
C ILE A 191 -14.63 -15.46 5.38
N GLU A 192 -15.82 -15.37 5.98
CA GLU A 192 -16.81 -16.43 5.98
C GLU A 192 -17.17 -16.93 4.57
N ALA A 193 -17.39 -16.00 3.63
CA ALA A 193 -17.76 -16.36 2.25
C ALA A 193 -16.70 -17.23 1.56
N TYR A 194 -15.41 -16.91 1.76
CA TYR A 194 -14.33 -17.71 1.21
C TYR A 194 -14.22 -19.08 1.87
N LEU A 195 -14.29 -19.11 3.20
CA LEU A 195 -14.15 -20.33 3.99
C LEU A 195 -15.25 -21.34 3.66
N GLN A 196 -16.50 -20.87 3.57
CA GLN A 196 -17.62 -21.72 3.17
C GLN A 196 -17.46 -22.30 1.76
N ASN A 197 -17.05 -21.46 0.79
CA ASN A 197 -16.83 -21.91 -0.58
C ASN A 197 -15.72 -22.97 -0.66
N ARG A 198 -14.74 -22.89 0.20
CA ARG A 198 -13.59 -23.83 0.25
C ARG A 198 -13.80 -24.98 1.23
N ARG A 199 -14.91 -25.01 1.94
CA ARG A 199 -15.22 -26.02 2.97
C ARG A 199 -14.16 -26.04 4.08
N ILE A 200 -13.65 -24.86 4.43
CA ILE A 200 -12.72 -24.67 5.54
C ILE A 200 -13.56 -24.31 6.76
N SER A 201 -13.42 -25.09 7.82
CA SER A 201 -14.13 -24.85 9.07
C SER A 201 -13.46 -23.77 9.93
N ASN A 202 -14.18 -23.28 10.93
CA ASN A 202 -13.59 -22.40 11.93
C ASN A 202 -12.48 -23.12 12.72
N ASP A 203 -12.64 -24.44 12.97
CA ASP A 203 -11.63 -25.23 13.65
C ASP A 203 -10.31 -25.34 12.84
N ASP A 204 -10.40 -25.46 11.50
CA ASP A 204 -9.21 -25.43 10.64
C ASP A 204 -8.49 -24.08 10.75
N CYS A 205 -9.25 -22.97 10.76
CA CYS A 205 -8.67 -21.64 10.95
C CYS A 205 -8.07 -21.47 12.35
N ASN A 206 -8.76 -21.93 13.39
CA ASN A 206 -8.29 -21.87 14.76
C ASN A 206 -7.01 -22.69 14.95
N PHE A 207 -6.93 -23.86 14.32
CA PHE A 207 -5.73 -24.66 14.28
C PHE A 207 -4.58 -23.94 13.58
N LEU A 208 -4.84 -23.32 12.42
CA LEU A 208 -3.80 -22.57 11.66
C LEU A 208 -3.22 -21.41 12.49
N PHE A 209 -4.04 -20.72 13.24
CA PHE A 209 -3.63 -19.63 14.13
C PHE A 209 -3.29 -20.08 15.55
N ASN A 210 -3.16 -21.38 15.76
CA ASN A 210 -2.81 -22.00 17.06
C ASN A 210 -3.78 -21.60 18.18
N TYR A 211 -5.05 -21.42 17.86
CA TYR A 211 -6.12 -20.98 18.80
C TYR A 211 -5.78 -19.71 19.58
N ALA A 212 -4.85 -18.90 19.07
CA ALA A 212 -4.47 -17.65 19.72
C ALA A 212 -5.66 -16.67 19.84
N THR A 213 -6.57 -16.72 18.86
CA THR A 213 -7.85 -16.04 18.87
C THR A 213 -8.86 -16.96 18.20
N GLU A 214 -9.79 -17.50 18.96
CA GLU A 214 -10.82 -18.40 18.42
C GLU A 214 -11.76 -17.63 17.49
N ARG A 215 -11.80 -18.10 16.24
CA ARG A 215 -12.70 -17.58 15.22
C ARG A 215 -14.08 -18.23 15.37
N LYS A 216 -15.11 -17.39 15.30
CA LYS A 216 -16.52 -17.80 15.27
C LYS A 216 -17.12 -17.57 13.88
N PRO A 217 -18.31 -18.13 13.58
CA PRO A 217 -19.03 -17.81 12.36
C PRO A 217 -19.25 -16.30 12.21
N GLY A 218 -18.98 -15.77 11.01
CA GLY A 218 -19.09 -14.34 10.72
C GLY A 218 -17.84 -13.51 11.06
N ASP A 219 -16.91 -14.06 11.82
CA ASP A 219 -15.65 -13.37 12.09
C ASP A 219 -14.81 -13.26 10.81
N ALA A 220 -14.07 -12.18 10.71
CA ALA A 220 -13.10 -11.95 9.65
C ALA A 220 -11.71 -11.69 10.24
N ASN A 221 -10.70 -12.21 9.53
CA ASN A 221 -9.31 -12.07 9.93
C ASN A 221 -8.50 -11.56 8.73
N VAL A 222 -7.64 -10.58 8.95
CA VAL A 222 -6.73 -10.04 7.92
C VAL A 222 -5.32 -10.03 8.47
N ASN A 223 -4.39 -10.63 7.73
CA ASN A 223 -2.98 -10.77 8.11
C ASN A 223 -2.78 -11.38 9.51
N GLY A 224 -3.70 -12.24 9.95
CA GLY A 224 -3.65 -12.82 11.28
C GLY A 224 -4.29 -11.97 12.38
N VAL A 225 -4.83 -10.81 12.06
CA VAL A 225 -5.51 -9.92 13.00
C VAL A 225 -7.03 -10.02 12.82
N MET A 226 -7.76 -10.18 13.90
CA MET A 226 -9.23 -10.23 13.87
C MET A 226 -9.82 -8.83 13.67
N MET A 227 -10.91 -8.75 12.89
CA MET A 227 -11.75 -7.56 12.82
C MET A 227 -12.66 -7.50 14.06
N VAL A 228 -12.67 -6.34 14.70
CA VAL A 228 -13.53 -6.04 15.86
C VAL A 228 -14.85 -5.47 15.38
N GLU A 229 -14.80 -4.51 14.45
CA GLU A 229 -15.99 -3.93 13.82
C GLU A 229 -15.84 -3.95 12.30
N GLN A 230 -16.95 -4.30 11.62
CA GLN A 230 -16.96 -4.55 10.19
C GLN A 230 -17.91 -3.59 9.47
N ASN A 231 -17.53 -3.21 8.24
CA ASN A 231 -18.43 -2.52 7.29
C ASN A 231 -18.90 -1.13 7.76
N ILE A 232 -18.06 -0.39 8.48
CA ILE A 232 -18.32 1.01 8.84
C ILE A 232 -18.35 1.80 7.54
N ARG A 233 -19.52 2.31 7.18
CA ARG A 233 -19.73 3.00 5.91
C ARG A 233 -19.35 4.46 6.02
N CYS A 234 -18.49 4.91 5.09
CA CYS A 234 -18.15 6.31 4.87
C CYS A 234 -18.58 6.76 3.46
N SER A 235 -18.65 8.07 3.22
CA SER A 235 -19.03 8.63 1.93
C SER A 235 -18.10 8.20 0.79
N ASN A 236 -16.84 7.96 1.09
CA ASN A 236 -15.79 7.59 0.12
C ASN A 236 -15.23 6.17 0.34
N GLY A 237 -15.93 5.30 1.08
CA GLY A 237 -15.50 3.90 1.23
C GLY A 237 -15.96 3.20 2.50
N PHE A 238 -15.13 2.30 2.97
CA PHE A 238 -15.39 1.53 4.19
C PHE A 238 -14.20 1.56 5.14
N VAL A 239 -14.52 1.56 6.43
CA VAL A 239 -13.56 1.34 7.51
C VAL A 239 -13.90 -0.01 8.18
N HIS A 240 -12.86 -0.76 8.51
CA HIS A 240 -12.94 -1.96 9.33
C HIS A 240 -12.00 -1.79 10.52
N GLU A 241 -12.52 -1.94 11.73
CA GLU A 241 -11.72 -1.87 12.93
C GLU A 241 -11.04 -3.21 13.19
N MET A 242 -9.76 -3.16 13.49
CA MET A 242 -8.90 -4.31 13.73
C MET A 242 -8.52 -4.39 15.20
N GLY A 243 -8.53 -5.60 15.74
CA GLY A 243 -8.18 -5.82 17.14
C GLY A 243 -6.71 -5.58 17.52
N ASP A 244 -5.84 -5.42 16.52
CA ASP A 244 -4.42 -5.09 16.73
C ASP A 244 -3.88 -4.36 15.50
N VAL A 245 -2.69 -3.78 15.62
CA VAL A 245 -2.01 -3.08 14.53
C VAL A 245 -1.59 -4.09 13.45
N MET A 246 -2.09 -3.89 12.24
CA MET A 246 -1.69 -4.68 11.09
C MET A 246 -0.29 -4.26 10.62
N THR A 247 0.62 -5.23 10.62
CA THR A 247 1.94 -5.05 10.03
C THR A 247 2.03 -5.85 8.73
N PRO A 248 2.80 -5.39 7.75
CA PRO A 248 3.08 -6.18 6.56
C PRO A 248 3.64 -7.54 6.93
N LEU A 249 3.18 -8.57 6.22
CA LEU A 249 3.71 -9.92 6.43
C LEU A 249 5.18 -9.95 5.99
N PRO A 250 6.08 -10.47 6.83
CA PRO A 250 7.48 -10.62 6.47
C PRO A 250 7.63 -11.67 5.35
N ASN A 251 8.65 -11.51 4.51
CA ASN A 251 8.97 -12.54 3.54
C ASN A 251 9.50 -13.83 4.22
N LEU A 252 9.50 -14.93 3.47
CA LEU A 252 9.87 -16.25 4.00
C LEU A 252 11.27 -16.27 4.64
N ALA A 253 12.24 -15.57 4.05
CA ALA A 253 13.59 -15.52 4.59
C ALA A 253 13.63 -14.81 5.95
N ASN A 254 12.87 -13.73 6.10
CA ASN A 254 12.75 -13.01 7.37
C ASN A 254 12.03 -13.85 8.44
N VAL A 255 10.99 -14.59 8.05
CA VAL A 255 10.30 -15.53 8.96
C VAL A 255 11.29 -16.59 9.47
N ILE A 256 12.04 -17.22 8.56
CA ILE A 256 13.04 -18.24 8.91
C ILE A 256 14.13 -17.64 9.82
N ALA A 257 14.60 -16.43 9.53
CA ALA A 257 15.59 -15.74 10.35
C ALA A 257 15.10 -15.47 11.78
N GLY A 258 13.82 -15.22 11.95
CA GLY A 258 13.18 -15.03 13.26
C GLY A 258 12.93 -16.34 14.04
N MET A 259 13.07 -17.50 13.41
CA MET A 259 12.80 -18.81 14.05
C MET A 259 14.04 -19.34 14.77
N PRO A 260 14.05 -19.49 16.11
CA PRO A 260 15.20 -20.02 16.84
C PRO A 260 15.65 -21.42 16.37
N ARG A 261 14.69 -22.24 15.95
CA ARG A 261 14.95 -23.62 15.47
C ARG A 261 15.48 -23.68 14.03
N ALA A 262 15.39 -22.58 13.27
CA ALA A 262 15.76 -22.52 11.85
C ALA A 262 17.05 -21.72 11.58
N GLN A 263 17.82 -21.39 12.61
CA GLN A 263 19.00 -20.52 12.48
C GLN A 263 20.06 -21.07 11.54
N GLN A 264 20.27 -22.40 11.53
CA GLN A 264 21.23 -23.02 10.60
C GLN A 264 20.76 -22.87 9.15
N PHE A 265 19.46 -23.05 8.92
CA PHE A 265 18.87 -22.87 7.59
C PHE A 265 18.92 -21.41 7.15
N SER A 266 18.63 -20.47 8.05
CA SER A 266 18.79 -19.03 7.78
C SER A 266 20.21 -18.68 7.35
N LYS A 267 21.23 -19.19 8.06
CA LYS A 267 22.64 -19.00 7.68
C LYS A 267 22.97 -19.62 6.32
N MET A 268 22.36 -20.75 5.98
CA MET A 268 22.49 -21.34 4.65
C MET A 268 21.89 -20.45 3.57
N LEU A 269 20.69 -19.93 3.77
CA LEU A 269 20.06 -18.98 2.83
C LEU A 269 20.95 -17.74 2.62
N ASP A 270 21.49 -17.20 3.69
CA ASP A 270 22.36 -16.03 3.63
C ASP A 270 23.63 -16.28 2.81
N ARG A 271 24.18 -17.51 2.84
CA ARG A 271 25.33 -17.89 2.01
C ARG A 271 25.02 -17.83 0.50
N PHE A 272 23.76 -17.94 0.14
CA PHE A 272 23.29 -17.90 -1.23
C PHE A 272 22.56 -16.58 -1.52
N SER A 273 22.93 -15.50 -0.85
CA SER A 273 22.40 -14.16 -1.08
C SER A 273 23.49 -13.19 -1.47
N ALA A 274 23.09 -12.13 -2.17
CA ALA A 274 23.97 -11.03 -2.53
C ALA A 274 23.20 -9.70 -2.53
N PRO A 275 23.87 -8.57 -2.29
CA PRO A 275 23.32 -7.27 -2.58
C PRO A 275 23.30 -7.07 -4.09
N TYR A 276 22.14 -6.73 -4.63
CA TYR A 276 21.98 -6.47 -6.05
C TYR A 276 21.63 -5.00 -6.24
N TYR A 277 22.49 -4.29 -6.94
CA TYR A 277 22.29 -2.90 -7.33
C TYR A 277 21.42 -2.82 -8.57
N ASP A 278 20.55 -1.83 -8.61
CA ASP A 278 19.74 -1.50 -9.78
C ASP A 278 19.60 0.02 -9.85
N GLU A 279 20.03 0.59 -10.97
CA GLU A 279 20.02 2.04 -11.17
C GLU A 279 18.59 2.60 -11.20
N SER A 280 17.67 1.92 -11.88
CA SER A 280 16.29 2.37 -12.00
C SER A 280 15.58 2.35 -10.65
N LEU A 281 15.87 1.35 -9.83
CA LEU A 281 15.41 1.26 -8.45
C LEU A 281 15.95 2.40 -7.60
N THR A 282 17.22 2.74 -7.75
CA THR A 282 17.85 3.84 -7.01
C THR A 282 17.22 5.18 -7.37
N GLN A 283 17.02 5.44 -8.65
CA GLN A 283 16.40 6.66 -9.14
C GLN A 283 14.95 6.78 -8.64
N GLU A 284 14.17 5.71 -8.75
CA GLU A 284 12.77 5.70 -8.31
C GLU A 284 12.66 5.87 -6.80
N TYR A 285 13.51 5.20 -6.01
CA TYR A 285 13.54 5.37 -4.57
C TYR A 285 13.85 6.82 -4.18
N ASN A 286 14.91 7.39 -4.76
CA ASN A 286 15.30 8.78 -4.50
C ASN A 286 14.18 9.77 -4.88
N ARG A 287 13.49 9.51 -5.99
CA ARG A 287 12.35 10.32 -6.43
C ARG A 287 11.19 10.27 -5.42
N LEU A 288 10.84 9.08 -4.93
CA LEU A 288 9.70 8.87 -4.02
C LEU A 288 9.95 9.44 -2.63
N TYR A 289 11.18 9.42 -2.16
CA TYR A 289 11.53 9.79 -0.79
C TYR A 289 12.32 11.09 -0.67
N GLY A 290 12.63 11.76 -1.79
CA GLY A 290 13.45 12.97 -1.81
C GLY A 290 14.86 12.74 -1.25
N THR A 291 15.38 11.53 -1.40
CA THR A 291 16.73 11.15 -0.95
C THR A 291 17.74 11.27 -2.09
N SER A 292 19.02 11.18 -1.77
CA SER A 292 20.12 11.22 -2.72
C SER A 292 21.10 10.08 -2.50
N TYR A 293 20.58 8.86 -2.36
CA TYR A 293 21.44 7.69 -2.28
C TYR A 293 22.13 7.44 -3.61
N ASP A 294 23.43 7.17 -3.57
CA ASP A 294 24.20 6.75 -4.75
C ASP A 294 23.77 5.37 -5.24
N SER A 295 23.36 4.51 -4.31
CA SER A 295 22.98 3.13 -4.58
C SER A 295 21.95 2.64 -3.59
N VAL A 296 20.85 2.10 -4.11
CA VAL A 296 19.86 1.33 -3.35
C VAL A 296 19.90 -0.12 -3.82
N PHE A 297 19.95 -1.05 -2.89
CA PHE A 297 20.16 -2.46 -3.17
C PHE A 297 18.91 -3.28 -2.90
N GLN A 298 18.87 -4.46 -3.50
CA GLN A 298 17.97 -5.55 -3.15
C GLN A 298 18.80 -6.71 -2.61
N LYS A 299 18.37 -7.31 -1.52
CA LYS A 299 18.90 -8.62 -1.12
C LYS A 299 18.24 -9.69 -2.00
N ARG A 300 19.00 -10.31 -2.89
CA ARG A 300 18.52 -11.39 -3.75
C ARG A 300 19.15 -12.73 -3.33
N TYR A 301 18.36 -13.80 -3.49
CA TYR A 301 18.79 -15.17 -3.20
C TYR A 301 19.06 -15.91 -4.50
N PHE A 302 20.10 -16.73 -4.51
CA PHE A 302 20.43 -17.55 -5.65
C PHE A 302 19.40 -18.66 -5.79
N SER A 303 18.94 -18.90 -7.01
CA SER A 303 17.98 -19.93 -7.33
C SER A 303 18.31 -20.54 -8.67
N GLU A 304 18.18 -21.86 -8.77
CA GLU A 304 18.35 -22.59 -10.03
C GLU A 304 17.35 -22.10 -11.11
N ARG A 305 16.21 -21.58 -10.68
CA ARG A 305 15.18 -21.02 -11.59
C ARG A 305 15.46 -19.59 -12.01
N SER A 306 16.36 -18.91 -11.33
CA SER A 306 16.69 -17.54 -11.71
C SER A 306 17.58 -17.60 -12.95
N GLN A 307 17.00 -17.22 -14.07
CA GLN A 307 17.71 -16.99 -15.32
C GLN A 307 18.57 -18.16 -15.80
N LYS A 308 17.95 -19.30 -15.99
CA LYS A 308 18.63 -20.48 -16.51
C LYS A 308 19.79 -20.96 -15.61
N GLY A 309 19.61 -20.89 -14.31
CA GLY A 309 20.59 -21.31 -13.34
C GLY A 309 21.64 -20.25 -13.01
N GLN A 310 21.49 -19.05 -13.52
CA GLN A 310 22.38 -17.96 -13.13
C GLN A 310 21.90 -17.34 -11.82
N PRO A 311 22.77 -17.15 -10.86
CA PRO A 311 22.40 -16.54 -9.60
C PRO A 311 22.10 -15.07 -9.81
N LEU A 312 20.82 -14.77 -10.08
CA LEU A 312 20.28 -13.44 -9.90
C LEU A 312 20.94 -12.36 -10.72
N ASN A 313 21.32 -12.62 -11.92
CA ASN A 313 22.05 -11.67 -12.73
C ASN A 313 23.45 -11.32 -12.23
N LEU A 314 23.89 -11.93 -11.17
CA LEU A 314 25.22 -11.67 -10.66
C LEU A 314 26.31 -12.00 -11.69
N THR A 315 26.07 -13.02 -12.50
CA THR A 315 26.98 -13.42 -13.55
C THR A 315 26.71 -12.76 -14.89
N GLN A 316 25.56 -12.12 -15.05
CA GLN A 316 25.19 -11.50 -16.32
C GLN A 316 25.88 -10.17 -16.57
N LYS A 317 26.39 -9.56 -15.54
CA LYS A 317 27.12 -8.30 -15.61
C LYS A 317 28.59 -8.49 -15.32
N GLU A 318 29.18 -9.55 -15.85
CA GLU A 318 30.62 -9.72 -15.79
C GLU A 318 31.17 -9.51 -14.37
N GLU A 319 30.76 -10.33 -13.41
CA GLU A 319 31.16 -10.16 -12.04
C GLU A 319 30.47 -8.96 -11.36
N PRO A 320 29.16 -9.00 -11.26
CA PRO A 320 28.42 -7.83 -10.83
C PRO A 320 28.67 -7.43 -9.39
N VAL A 321 29.20 -8.27 -8.57
CA VAL A 321 29.65 -7.86 -7.23
C VAL A 321 30.85 -6.96 -7.35
N GLU A 322 31.80 -7.32 -8.18
CA GLU A 322 32.96 -6.51 -8.50
C GLU A 322 32.57 -5.29 -9.33
N ALA A 323 31.61 -5.42 -10.24
CA ALA A 323 31.10 -4.30 -11.02
C ALA A 323 30.27 -3.30 -10.20
N MET A 324 29.80 -3.69 -9.03
CA MET A 324 29.17 -2.78 -8.07
C MET A 324 30.19 -2.09 -7.17
N LEU A 325 31.45 -2.44 -7.29
CA LEU A 325 32.56 -1.86 -6.59
C LEU A 325 33.17 -0.72 -7.37
#